data_f5878fddda19c7b7fda048c57518f51f
#
_entry.id   f5878fddda19c7b7fda048c57518f51f
#
_cell.length_a   1.000
_cell.length_b   1.000
_cell.length_c   1.000
_cell.angle_alpha   90.00
_cell.angle_beta   90.00
_cell.angle_gamma   90.00
#
_symmetry.space_group_name_H-M   'P 1'
#
loop_
_entity.id
_entity.type
_entity.pdbx_description
1 polymer ?
#
loop_
_entity_poly.entity_id
_entity_poly.type
_entity_poly.pdbx_seq_one_letter_code
_entity_poly.pdbx_strand_id
1 'polypeptide(L)'
;MWWEMKRKFFVAVLLSASLNQVVEAEPFWWAASYFDPHLRSAQLACEYTASRILRWSDTYYAGTVLAIRVKGGYGECLIKHPPYPNGGGALPPSWYSIVRWGDGCPDNQEYDANTGACLSPNGPPNHGPDCSPPSLSAGNPINIATGNKYQSETDYAGPAIAPLLRFTRHYNSSNGLWTHNLSARLTLQSHIVTLHREDGRALDFIRLYDRITSQADNLGRLEKIDGGWRYDEPSGLRLDFDEAGALVELVQASEKLRLAREGGQVRVSHNRYPGTFSFAEDDRQQPLRLTAPGLAVLYNYEGGHLIRVARDAAGQASEQRYHYEDPRNPRLLTGITDNRGVRFATWRYDEKGRAVSSEHANGAEKVSLAYNFDGSTTVTNEYGKQATYRFQVIRGSKHIVAIEGQPSPNCPSSNSTFTYDERGLLKTRRDNQGNLTTYEYNERGLEILRTEAAGTAQARTIATDWHPRLALPVRLEEAGRSTHYWYDGDGNKVGETVIGN
;
A
#
# COMPACT_ATOMS: atom_id res chain seq x y z
N MET A 1 -22.55 -17.14 84.71
CA MET A 1 -23.98 -16.93 84.45
C MET A 1 -24.07 -15.59 83.72
N TRP A 2 -24.52 -15.65 82.44
CA TRP A 2 -24.89 -14.57 81.54
C TRP A 2 -23.77 -13.61 81.06
N TRP A 3 -23.14 -13.76 79.98
CA TRP A 3 -23.42 -13.71 78.51
C TRP A 3 -24.01 -12.38 78.13
N GLU A 4 -23.14 -11.45 77.52
CA GLU A 4 -23.53 -10.39 76.61
C GLU A 4 -22.49 -10.20 75.50
N MET A 5 -22.96 -10.56 74.35
CA MET A 5 -22.24 -10.52 73.08
C MET A 5 -22.42 -9.13 72.48
N LYS A 6 -21.38 -8.29 72.53
CA LYS A 6 -21.39 -7.03 71.74
C LYS A 6 -21.05 -7.29 70.26
N ARG A 7 -22.07 -7.27 69.40
CA ARG A 7 -21.94 -7.21 68.01
C ARG A 7 -21.34 -5.88 67.63
N LYS A 8 -20.09 -5.86 67.04
CA LYS A 8 -19.54 -4.75 66.27
C LYS A 8 -20.10 -4.88 64.89
N PHE A 9 -20.97 -3.95 64.51
CA PHE A 9 -21.36 -3.74 63.09
C PHE A 9 -20.17 -3.16 62.35
N PHE A 10 -19.54 -3.93 61.49
CA PHE A 10 -18.70 -3.42 60.40
C PHE A 10 -19.62 -2.97 59.29
N VAL A 11 -19.79 -1.66 59.12
CA VAL A 11 -20.35 -1.08 57.89
C VAL A 11 -19.26 -1.15 56.83
N ALA A 12 -19.34 -2.17 55.96
CA ALA A 12 -18.56 -2.20 54.72
C ALA A 12 -19.18 -1.18 53.79
N VAL A 13 -18.55 -0.03 53.63
CA VAL A 13 -18.83 0.89 52.55
C VAL A 13 -18.29 0.25 51.27
N LEU A 14 -19.18 -0.41 50.53
CA LEU A 14 -18.92 -0.79 49.14
C LEU A 14 -18.85 0.50 48.30
N LEU A 15 -17.63 1.00 48.07
CA LEU A 15 -17.34 1.89 46.98
C LEU A 15 -17.54 1.09 45.67
N SER A 16 -18.73 1.20 45.12
CA SER A 16 -18.94 0.81 43.73
C SER A 16 -18.13 1.77 42.85
N ALA A 17 -16.90 1.41 42.55
CA ALA A 17 -16.20 1.97 41.41
C ALA A 17 -17.00 1.51 40.18
N SER A 18 -17.88 2.37 39.67
CA SER A 18 -18.40 2.25 38.34
C SER A 18 -17.20 2.41 37.39
N LEU A 19 -16.59 1.30 36.99
CA LEU A 19 -15.80 1.23 35.78
C LEU A 19 -16.75 1.64 34.66
N ASN A 20 -16.67 2.90 34.25
CA ASN A 20 -17.10 3.29 32.93
C ASN A 20 -16.19 2.50 31.96
N GLN A 21 -16.61 1.29 31.63
CA GLN A 21 -16.13 0.67 30.40
C GLN A 21 -16.60 1.63 29.33
N VAL A 22 -15.66 2.36 28.74
CA VAL A 22 -15.86 3.00 27.44
C VAL A 22 -16.15 1.82 26.51
N VAL A 23 -17.42 1.62 26.19
CA VAL A 23 -17.81 0.68 25.14
C VAL A 23 -17.25 1.31 23.87
N GLU A 24 -16.14 0.77 23.39
CA GLU A 24 -15.57 1.18 22.12
C GLU A 24 -16.61 0.87 21.05
N ALA A 25 -16.98 1.87 20.23
CA ALA A 25 -17.99 1.69 19.19
C ALA A 25 -17.53 0.61 18.21
N GLU A 26 -18.42 -0.33 17.89
CA GLU A 26 -18.10 -1.39 16.95
C GLU A 26 -17.91 -0.80 15.54
N PRO A 27 -16.74 -1.00 14.88
CA PRO A 27 -16.49 -0.50 13.55
C PRO A 27 -17.52 -1.01 12.53
N PHE A 28 -17.85 -0.21 11.52
CA PHE A 28 -18.72 -0.65 10.44
C PHE A 28 -18.14 -1.85 9.69
N TRP A 29 -19.00 -2.83 9.42
CA TRP A 29 -18.68 -3.99 8.61
C TRP A 29 -19.88 -4.42 7.77
N TRP A 30 -19.62 -5.15 6.70
CA TRP A 30 -20.61 -5.60 5.74
C TRP A 30 -20.66 -7.12 5.66
N ALA A 31 -21.84 -7.67 5.49
CA ALA A 31 -22.06 -9.09 5.25
C ALA A 31 -23.41 -9.34 4.57
N ALA A 32 -23.56 -10.49 3.92
CA ALA A 32 -24.85 -10.95 3.43
C ALA A 32 -25.72 -11.49 4.58
N SER A 33 -25.11 -12.01 5.64
CA SER A 33 -25.79 -12.43 6.86
C SER A 33 -24.93 -12.13 8.10
N TYR A 34 -25.54 -12.07 9.28
CA TYR A 34 -24.85 -11.85 10.56
C TYR A 34 -23.75 -12.88 10.86
N PHE A 35 -23.85 -14.07 10.31
CA PHE A 35 -22.90 -15.18 10.52
C PHE A 35 -21.77 -15.19 9.48
N ASP A 36 -21.82 -14.31 8.47
CA ASP A 36 -20.74 -14.17 7.49
C ASP A 36 -19.58 -13.35 8.08
N PRO A 37 -18.39 -13.39 7.48
CA PRO A 37 -17.27 -12.58 7.92
C PRO A 37 -17.60 -11.10 7.97
N HIS A 38 -17.07 -10.40 8.97
CA HIS A 38 -17.14 -8.95 9.10
C HIS A 38 -16.18 -8.30 8.10
N LEU A 39 -16.72 -7.86 6.98
CA LEU A 39 -15.96 -7.31 5.85
C LEU A 39 -16.02 -5.79 5.87
N ARG A 40 -14.87 -5.15 5.74
CA ARG A 40 -14.71 -3.71 5.93
C ARG A 40 -15.26 -2.83 4.80
N SER A 41 -15.74 -3.42 3.71
CA SER A 41 -16.37 -2.67 2.61
C SER A 41 -17.49 -3.46 1.94
N ALA A 42 -18.42 -2.75 1.30
CA ALA A 42 -19.45 -3.35 0.49
C ALA A 42 -18.88 -4.15 -0.68
N GLN A 43 -17.76 -3.69 -1.26
CA GLN A 43 -17.04 -4.40 -2.33
C GLN A 43 -16.62 -5.79 -1.87
N LEU A 44 -15.95 -5.89 -0.72
CA LEU A 44 -15.51 -7.17 -0.16
C LEU A 44 -16.69 -8.11 0.15
N ALA A 45 -17.80 -7.56 0.68
CA ALA A 45 -19.00 -8.36 0.94
C ALA A 45 -19.62 -8.92 -0.35
N CYS A 46 -19.61 -8.14 -1.43
CA CYS A 46 -20.05 -8.59 -2.74
C CYS A 46 -19.13 -9.67 -3.32
N GLU A 47 -17.83 -9.50 -3.23
CA GLU A 47 -16.83 -10.47 -3.70
C GLU A 47 -16.89 -11.77 -2.90
N TYR A 48 -17.04 -11.68 -1.58
CA TYR A 48 -17.27 -12.84 -0.72
C TYR A 48 -18.56 -13.58 -1.09
N THR A 49 -19.66 -12.85 -1.31
CA THR A 49 -20.93 -13.42 -1.76
C THR A 49 -20.76 -14.11 -3.12
N ALA A 50 -20.10 -13.45 -4.07
CA ALA A 50 -19.82 -14.01 -5.40
C ALA A 50 -18.97 -15.28 -5.31
N SER A 51 -17.99 -15.35 -4.43
CA SER A 51 -17.11 -16.50 -4.27
C SER A 51 -17.85 -17.78 -3.82
N ARG A 52 -19.06 -17.63 -3.26
CA ARG A 52 -19.92 -18.72 -2.73
C ARG A 52 -21.22 -18.92 -3.50
N ILE A 53 -21.40 -18.23 -4.62
CA ILE A 53 -22.72 -18.07 -5.25
C ILE A 53 -23.32 -19.39 -5.76
N LEU A 54 -22.49 -20.35 -6.14
CA LEU A 54 -22.94 -21.67 -6.59
C LEU A 54 -22.23 -22.76 -5.78
N ARG A 55 -23.00 -23.56 -5.04
CA ARG A 55 -22.51 -24.77 -4.38
C ARG A 55 -22.96 -25.99 -5.17
N TRP A 56 -22.01 -26.83 -5.60
CA TRP A 56 -22.27 -28.09 -6.25
C TRP A 56 -21.49 -29.19 -5.53
N SER A 57 -22.21 -30.18 -4.93
CA SER A 57 -21.61 -31.10 -3.98
C SER A 57 -20.92 -30.34 -2.85
N ASP A 58 -19.67 -30.65 -2.52
CA ASP A 58 -18.89 -29.96 -1.48
C ASP A 58 -17.99 -28.84 -2.02
N THR A 59 -18.15 -28.47 -3.30
CA THR A 59 -17.35 -27.45 -3.96
C THR A 59 -18.17 -26.19 -4.23
N TYR A 60 -17.57 -25.01 -3.95
CA TYR A 60 -18.13 -23.70 -4.34
C TYR A 60 -17.52 -23.25 -5.67
N TYR A 61 -18.37 -22.66 -6.50
CA TYR A 61 -17.99 -22.05 -7.78
C TYR A 61 -18.24 -20.56 -7.71
N ALA A 62 -17.21 -19.77 -7.99
CA ALA A 62 -17.27 -18.33 -7.88
C ALA A 62 -17.99 -17.69 -9.08
N GLY A 63 -18.87 -16.74 -8.81
CA GLY A 63 -19.41 -15.83 -9.78
C GLY A 63 -18.51 -14.60 -9.99
N THR A 64 -18.97 -13.68 -10.82
CA THR A 64 -18.30 -12.39 -11.07
C THR A 64 -19.21 -11.26 -10.64
N VAL A 65 -18.71 -10.34 -9.82
CA VAL A 65 -19.42 -9.12 -9.45
C VAL A 65 -19.43 -8.19 -10.66
N LEU A 66 -20.62 -7.83 -11.14
CA LEU A 66 -20.83 -6.95 -12.30
C LEU A 66 -21.09 -5.49 -11.88
N ALA A 67 -21.81 -5.30 -10.77
CA ALA A 67 -22.13 -3.98 -10.23
C ALA A 67 -22.40 -4.06 -8.73
N ILE A 68 -22.18 -2.94 -8.05
CA ILE A 68 -22.48 -2.76 -6.63
C ILE A 68 -23.27 -1.47 -6.48
N ARG A 69 -24.34 -1.51 -5.66
CA ARG A 69 -25.14 -0.34 -5.26
C ARG A 69 -25.12 -0.26 -3.75
N VAL A 70 -24.81 0.92 -3.23
CA VAL A 70 -24.83 1.18 -1.78
C VAL A 70 -25.76 2.35 -1.52
N LYS A 71 -26.65 2.20 -0.53
CA LYS A 71 -27.52 3.24 -0.05
C LYS A 71 -27.65 3.16 1.47
N GLY A 72 -26.97 4.06 2.16
CA GLY A 72 -26.94 4.04 3.63
C GLY A 72 -26.31 2.76 4.17
N GLY A 73 -27.03 2.04 5.02
CA GLY A 73 -26.59 0.77 5.61
C GLY A 73 -26.95 -0.48 4.80
N TYR A 74 -27.39 -0.34 3.55
CA TYR A 74 -27.82 -1.42 2.70
C TYR A 74 -27.10 -1.37 1.36
N GLY A 75 -26.75 -2.53 0.82
CA GLY A 75 -26.12 -2.64 -0.48
C GLY A 75 -26.64 -3.85 -1.27
N GLU A 76 -26.40 -3.83 -2.57
CA GLU A 76 -26.77 -4.90 -3.49
C GLU A 76 -25.61 -5.19 -4.43
N CYS A 77 -25.37 -6.47 -4.67
CA CYS A 77 -24.37 -6.99 -5.58
C CYS A 77 -25.06 -7.60 -6.79
N LEU A 78 -24.80 -7.11 -7.99
CA LEU A 78 -25.18 -7.82 -9.21
C LEU A 78 -24.10 -8.85 -9.54
N ILE A 79 -24.41 -10.13 -9.41
CA ILE A 79 -23.44 -11.22 -9.60
C ILE A 79 -23.83 -12.06 -10.83
N LYS A 80 -22.89 -12.23 -11.75
CA LYS A 80 -22.97 -13.18 -12.83
C LYS A 80 -22.62 -14.58 -12.30
N HIS A 81 -23.51 -15.53 -12.48
CA HIS A 81 -23.32 -16.90 -12.05
C HIS A 81 -22.30 -17.64 -12.94
N PRO A 82 -21.48 -18.52 -12.37
CA PRO A 82 -20.67 -19.45 -13.15
C PRO A 82 -21.59 -20.51 -13.83
N PRO A 83 -21.15 -21.15 -14.93
CA PRO A 83 -21.88 -22.29 -15.50
C PRO A 83 -21.87 -23.47 -14.53
N TYR A 84 -22.91 -24.29 -14.59
CA TYR A 84 -22.97 -25.53 -13.80
C TYR A 84 -21.90 -26.54 -14.25
N PRO A 85 -21.24 -27.23 -13.30
CA PRO A 85 -20.17 -28.20 -13.62
C PRO A 85 -20.60 -29.40 -14.48
N ASN A 86 -21.90 -29.69 -14.52
CA ASN A 86 -22.47 -30.75 -15.33
C ASN A 86 -22.79 -30.34 -16.78
N GLY A 87 -22.32 -29.20 -17.24
CA GLY A 87 -22.56 -28.68 -18.58
C GLY A 87 -23.89 -27.90 -18.72
N GLY A 88 -24.60 -27.66 -17.62
CA GLY A 88 -25.74 -26.74 -17.59
C GLY A 88 -25.31 -25.30 -17.85
N GLY A 89 -26.18 -24.51 -18.51
CA GLY A 89 -25.92 -23.09 -18.74
C GLY A 89 -25.81 -22.28 -17.41
N ALA A 90 -25.16 -21.13 -17.43
CA ALA A 90 -25.13 -20.22 -16.29
C ALA A 90 -26.52 -19.59 -16.07
N LEU A 91 -26.89 -19.38 -14.81
CA LEU A 91 -28.09 -18.58 -14.47
C LEU A 91 -27.87 -17.10 -14.89
N PRO A 92 -28.95 -16.35 -15.17
CA PRO A 92 -28.82 -14.94 -15.44
C PRO A 92 -28.21 -14.19 -14.24
N PRO A 93 -27.54 -13.07 -14.47
CA PRO A 93 -27.03 -12.25 -13.37
C PRO A 93 -28.18 -11.85 -12.42
N SER A 94 -27.92 -11.97 -11.12
CA SER A 94 -28.92 -11.70 -10.07
C SER A 94 -28.39 -10.74 -9.02
N TRP A 95 -29.30 -9.96 -8.40
CA TRP A 95 -28.97 -9.06 -7.31
C TRP A 95 -29.00 -9.80 -5.97
N TYR A 96 -27.96 -9.61 -5.16
CA TYR A 96 -27.79 -10.16 -3.81
C TYR A 96 -27.63 -9.03 -2.82
N SER A 97 -28.38 -9.10 -1.73
CA SER A 97 -28.35 -8.08 -0.68
C SER A 97 -27.17 -8.28 0.24
N ILE A 98 -26.56 -7.18 0.65
CA ILE A 98 -25.60 -7.08 1.74
C ILE A 98 -26.05 -5.99 2.71
N VAL A 99 -25.74 -6.13 3.98
CA VAL A 99 -26.13 -5.18 5.04
C VAL A 99 -24.91 -4.72 5.80
N ARG A 100 -24.89 -3.45 6.16
CA ARG A 100 -23.88 -2.86 7.03
C ARG A 100 -24.32 -2.98 8.48
N TRP A 101 -23.41 -3.37 9.31
CA TRP A 101 -23.51 -3.51 10.75
C TRP A 101 -22.48 -2.62 11.45
N GLY A 102 -22.56 -2.50 12.78
CA GLY A 102 -21.66 -1.69 13.60
C GLY A 102 -22.15 -0.27 13.83
N ASP A 103 -21.48 0.44 14.73
CA ASP A 103 -21.93 1.75 15.24
C ASP A 103 -21.36 2.94 14.47
N GLY A 104 -20.18 2.77 13.85
CA GLY A 104 -19.49 3.85 13.13
C GLY A 104 -18.20 3.42 12.48
N CYS A 105 -17.51 4.37 11.85
CA CYS A 105 -16.16 4.15 11.40
C CYS A 105 -15.18 4.30 12.57
N PRO A 106 -14.06 3.54 12.56
CA PRO A 106 -12.97 3.74 13.52
C PRO A 106 -12.51 5.21 13.56
N ASP A 107 -11.89 5.61 14.65
CA ASP A 107 -11.34 6.95 14.82
C ASP A 107 -10.48 7.34 13.61
N ASN A 108 -10.71 8.57 13.13
CA ASN A 108 -10.08 9.14 11.93
C ASN A 108 -10.47 8.50 10.58
N GLN A 109 -11.56 7.75 10.53
CA GLN A 109 -12.13 7.27 9.27
C GLN A 109 -13.52 7.86 9.03
N GLU A 110 -13.83 8.16 7.76
CA GLU A 110 -15.15 8.63 7.33
C GLU A 110 -15.83 7.55 6.48
N TYR A 111 -17.14 7.41 6.64
CA TYR A 111 -17.91 6.48 5.84
C TYR A 111 -18.10 7.02 4.41
N ASP A 112 -17.60 6.31 3.41
CA ASP A 112 -17.85 6.59 2.01
C ASP A 112 -19.13 5.87 1.55
N ALA A 113 -20.17 6.65 1.29
CA ALA A 113 -21.46 6.13 0.87
C ALA A 113 -21.45 5.45 -0.52
N ASN A 114 -20.43 5.72 -1.35
CA ASN A 114 -20.33 5.13 -2.70
C ASN A 114 -19.70 3.74 -2.66
N THR A 115 -18.72 3.54 -1.80
CA THR A 115 -18.00 2.25 -1.66
C THR A 115 -18.54 1.42 -0.51
N GLY A 116 -19.26 2.04 0.43
CA GLY A 116 -19.72 1.39 1.65
C GLY A 116 -18.58 1.01 2.60
N ALA A 117 -17.45 1.67 2.52
CA ALA A 117 -16.28 1.43 3.35
C ALA A 117 -16.02 2.59 4.30
N CYS A 118 -15.38 2.30 5.45
CA CYS A 118 -14.73 3.33 6.23
C CYS A 118 -13.38 3.64 5.58
N LEU A 119 -13.26 4.82 5.04
CA LEU A 119 -12.03 5.31 4.43
C LEU A 119 -11.38 6.29 5.41
N SER A 120 -10.08 6.18 5.57
CA SER A 120 -9.34 7.28 6.16
C SER A 120 -9.65 8.54 5.35
N PRO A 121 -9.86 9.72 5.97
CA PRO A 121 -10.03 10.98 5.22
C PRO A 121 -8.90 11.21 4.23
N ASN A 122 -7.78 10.55 4.46
CA ASN A 122 -6.56 10.56 3.66
C ASN A 122 -6.51 9.43 2.61
N GLY A 123 -7.58 8.66 2.43
CA GLY A 123 -7.61 7.46 1.57
C GLY A 123 -6.87 6.26 2.19
N PRO A 124 -6.81 5.12 1.49
CA PRO A 124 -6.01 3.98 1.95
C PRO A 124 -4.57 4.44 2.14
N PRO A 125 -3.90 3.99 3.21
CA PRO A 125 -2.52 4.37 3.45
C PRO A 125 -1.71 3.93 2.23
N ASN A 126 -1.25 4.88 1.52
CA ASN A 126 -0.26 4.74 0.52
C ASN A 126 0.84 5.72 0.92
N HIS A 127 2.20 5.43 1.10
CA HIS A 127 2.41 5.14 -0.22
C HIS A 127 3.68 5.86 -0.57
N GLY A 128 4.63 5.12 -0.91
CA GLY A 128 5.85 5.64 -1.46
C GLY A 128 5.61 6.49 -2.72
N PRO A 129 6.61 7.21 -3.18
CA PRO A 129 6.52 7.93 -4.43
C PRO A 129 6.27 6.91 -5.56
N ASP A 130 5.16 7.08 -6.25
CA ASP A 130 4.93 6.40 -7.51
C ASP A 130 5.75 7.10 -8.59
N CYS A 131 6.75 6.41 -9.12
CA CYS A 131 7.62 6.92 -10.18
C CYS A 131 7.01 6.77 -11.58
N SER A 132 5.83 6.17 -11.69
CA SER A 132 5.12 6.03 -12.96
C SER A 132 4.29 7.29 -13.25
N PRO A 133 4.40 7.93 -14.42
CA PRO A 133 3.47 9.00 -14.79
C PRO A 133 2.05 8.45 -15.02
N PRO A 134 1.01 9.11 -14.46
CA PRO A 134 1.06 10.34 -13.68
C PRO A 134 1.42 10.08 -12.21
N SER A 135 2.38 10.83 -11.66
CA SER A 135 2.78 10.68 -10.27
C SER A 135 1.74 11.27 -9.31
N LEU A 136 1.37 10.51 -8.29
CA LEU A 136 0.56 11.00 -7.17
C LEU A 136 1.38 11.79 -6.13
N SER A 137 2.66 12.03 -6.37
CA SER A 137 3.59 12.64 -5.42
C SER A 137 3.93 14.08 -5.79
N ALA A 138 3.90 14.98 -4.81
CA ALA A 138 4.37 16.35 -4.93
C ALA A 138 5.28 16.73 -3.74
N GLY A 139 6.22 17.64 -4.01
CA GLY A 139 7.15 18.13 -2.99
C GLY A 139 7.99 17.02 -2.35
N ASN A 140 8.24 17.11 -1.06
CA ASN A 140 9.10 16.20 -0.28
C ASN A 140 8.30 15.16 0.51
N PRO A 141 8.05 13.97 -0.03
CA PRO A 141 6.95 13.78 -0.95
C PRO A 141 5.61 13.79 -0.19
N ILE A 142 4.59 14.34 -0.80
CA ILE A 142 3.20 14.32 -0.31
C ILE A 142 2.35 13.63 -1.37
N ASN A 143 1.54 12.67 -1.00
CA ASN A 143 0.55 12.08 -1.91
C ASN A 143 -0.58 13.09 -2.15
N ILE A 144 -0.71 13.57 -3.38
CA ILE A 144 -1.66 14.63 -3.74
C ILE A 144 -3.12 14.19 -3.70
N ALA A 145 -3.39 12.89 -3.79
CA ALA A 145 -4.74 12.35 -3.76
C ALA A 145 -5.26 12.16 -2.33
N THR A 146 -4.36 11.94 -1.37
CA THR A 146 -4.73 11.57 0.01
C THR A 146 -4.22 12.55 1.06
N GLY A 147 -3.19 13.34 0.75
CA GLY A 147 -2.51 14.20 1.72
C GLY A 147 -1.51 13.46 2.61
N ASN A 148 -1.27 12.16 2.36
CA ASN A 148 -0.30 11.43 3.13
C ASN A 148 1.12 11.94 2.90
N LYS A 149 1.81 12.38 3.96
CA LYS A 149 3.25 12.62 3.93
C LYS A 149 3.95 11.28 4.07
N TYR A 150 4.80 10.98 3.10
CA TYR A 150 5.68 9.82 3.11
C TYR A 150 7.13 10.25 3.27
N GLN A 151 7.92 9.51 4.05
CA GLN A 151 9.36 9.69 4.17
C GLN A 151 10.04 8.34 4.03
N SER A 152 11.16 8.31 3.31
CA SER A 152 11.99 7.12 3.16
C SER A 152 13.44 7.47 3.46
N GLU A 153 14.09 6.68 4.31
CA GLU A 153 15.48 6.89 4.72
C GLU A 153 16.22 5.58 4.79
N THR A 154 17.35 5.49 4.08
CA THR A 154 18.20 4.29 4.05
C THR A 154 19.28 4.41 5.10
N ASP A 155 19.23 3.52 6.09
CA ASP A 155 20.24 3.47 7.17
C ASP A 155 21.41 2.54 6.85
N TYR A 156 21.17 1.50 6.04
CA TYR A 156 22.20 0.59 5.56
C TYR A 156 21.95 0.22 4.10
N ALA A 157 23.02 0.21 3.32
CA ALA A 157 23.03 -0.31 1.96
C ALA A 157 24.23 -1.24 1.79
N GLY A 158 23.96 -2.44 1.34
CA GLY A 158 24.99 -3.39 0.92
C GLY A 158 25.73 -2.94 -0.35
N PRO A 159 26.68 -3.71 -0.83
CA PRO A 159 27.42 -3.40 -2.06
C PRO A 159 26.49 -3.46 -3.29
N ALA A 160 26.92 -2.84 -4.39
CA ALA A 160 26.12 -2.80 -5.63
C ALA A 160 25.77 -4.18 -6.21
N ILE A 161 26.53 -5.21 -5.86
CA ILE A 161 26.27 -6.62 -6.24
C ILE A 161 25.14 -7.27 -5.42
N ALA A 162 24.70 -6.63 -4.35
CA ALA A 162 23.65 -7.09 -3.46
C ALA A 162 22.67 -5.93 -3.12
N PRO A 163 22.00 -5.33 -4.11
CA PRO A 163 21.14 -4.15 -3.92
C PRO A 163 19.93 -4.41 -3.01
N LEU A 164 19.44 -5.64 -2.88
CA LEU A 164 18.39 -5.98 -1.92
C LEU A 164 18.89 -5.96 -0.47
N LEU A 165 20.20 -6.15 -0.22
CA LEU A 165 20.77 -6.16 1.12
C LEU A 165 20.83 -4.73 1.68
N ARG A 166 19.70 -4.16 2.02
CA ARG A 166 19.55 -2.82 2.55
C ARG A 166 18.52 -2.76 3.68
N PHE A 167 18.64 -1.74 4.51
CA PHE A 167 17.67 -1.40 5.52
C PHE A 167 17.20 0.04 5.31
N THR A 168 15.94 0.20 4.92
CA THR A 168 15.30 1.47 4.60
C THR A 168 14.07 1.62 5.46
N ARG A 169 13.97 2.74 6.17
CA ARG A 169 12.77 3.10 6.96
C ARG A 169 11.78 3.88 6.13
N HIS A 170 10.51 3.71 6.47
CA HIS A 170 9.39 4.37 5.81
C HIS A 170 8.45 4.96 6.86
N TYR A 171 8.12 6.22 6.71
CA TYR A 171 7.12 6.91 7.52
C TYR A 171 5.89 7.23 6.68
N ASN A 172 4.71 7.04 7.25
CA ASN A 172 3.45 7.48 6.70
C ASN A 172 2.68 8.33 7.72
N SER A 173 2.27 9.53 7.35
CA SER A 173 1.50 10.38 8.25
C SER A 173 0.09 9.84 8.55
N SER A 174 -0.43 8.95 7.69
CA SER A 174 -1.73 8.30 7.88
C SER A 174 -1.80 7.44 9.14
N ASN A 175 -0.70 6.80 9.54
CA ASN A 175 -0.61 5.99 10.76
C ASN A 175 0.42 6.51 11.76
N GLY A 176 1.30 7.44 11.36
CA GLY A 176 2.35 8.02 12.20
C GLY A 176 3.49 7.08 12.57
N LEU A 177 3.62 5.93 11.86
CA LEU A 177 4.61 4.91 12.17
C LEU A 177 5.82 4.98 11.23
N TRP A 178 6.97 4.59 11.78
CA TRP A 178 8.18 4.32 11.03
C TRP A 178 8.36 2.81 10.90
N THR A 179 7.95 2.25 9.78
CA THR A 179 8.21 0.85 9.41
C THR A 179 9.51 0.73 8.60
N HIS A 180 9.81 -0.42 8.02
CA HIS A 180 11.01 -0.62 7.19
C HIS A 180 10.74 -1.62 6.05
N ASN A 181 11.64 -1.65 5.06
CA ASN A 181 11.51 -2.49 3.86
C ASN A 181 11.40 -4.01 4.11
N LEU A 182 11.61 -4.47 5.35
CA LEU A 182 11.49 -5.87 5.77
C LEU A 182 10.33 -6.09 6.76
N SER A 183 9.45 -5.10 6.95
CA SER A 183 8.34 -5.15 7.91
C SER A 183 7.06 -5.77 7.33
N ALA A 184 7.09 -6.26 6.09
CA ALA A 184 5.93 -6.93 5.50
C ALA A 184 5.47 -8.11 6.36
N ARG A 185 4.15 -8.24 6.57
CA ARG A 185 3.57 -9.34 7.36
C ARG A 185 2.16 -9.66 6.93
N LEU A 186 1.70 -10.85 7.27
CA LEU A 186 0.31 -11.26 7.11
C LEU A 186 -0.43 -11.19 8.46
N THR A 187 -1.63 -10.65 8.43
CA THR A 187 -2.63 -10.86 9.50
C THR A 187 -3.59 -11.93 9.02
N LEU A 188 -3.64 -13.04 9.76
CA LEU A 188 -4.40 -14.23 9.39
C LEU A 188 -5.71 -14.25 10.17
N GLN A 189 -6.83 -14.01 9.50
CA GLN A 189 -8.18 -14.22 10.03
C GLN A 189 -8.84 -15.42 9.35
N SER A 190 -9.97 -15.87 9.88
CA SER A 190 -10.64 -17.08 9.37
C SER A 190 -10.96 -17.03 7.86
N HIS A 191 -11.39 -15.86 7.38
CA HIS A 191 -11.86 -15.67 6.00
C HIS A 191 -11.10 -14.57 5.23
N ILE A 192 -10.22 -13.85 5.91
CA ILE A 192 -9.41 -12.78 5.30
C ILE A 192 -7.96 -12.98 5.70
N VAL A 193 -7.08 -12.84 4.74
CA VAL A 193 -5.66 -12.68 4.96
C VAL A 193 -5.29 -11.27 4.51
N THR A 194 -4.77 -10.45 5.40
CA THR A 194 -4.31 -9.10 5.08
C THR A 194 -2.80 -9.08 4.99
N LEU A 195 -2.26 -8.74 3.82
CA LEU A 195 -0.85 -8.45 3.65
C LEU A 195 -0.59 -6.97 3.95
N HIS A 196 0.12 -6.71 5.04
CA HIS A 196 0.65 -5.38 5.35
C HIS A 196 1.99 -5.22 4.65
N ARG A 197 2.07 -4.24 3.76
CA ARG A 197 3.30 -3.91 3.03
C ARG A 197 4.15 -2.93 3.84
N GLU A 198 5.43 -2.92 3.52
CA GLU A 198 6.46 -2.05 4.10
C GLU A 198 6.17 -0.55 3.92
N ASP A 199 5.47 -0.19 2.86
CA ASP A 199 5.08 1.19 2.53
C ASP A 199 3.75 1.64 3.19
N GLY A 200 3.18 0.79 4.03
CA GLY A 200 1.93 1.04 4.77
C GLY A 200 0.66 0.61 4.03
N ARG A 201 0.75 0.06 2.81
CA ARG A 201 -0.41 -0.54 2.14
C ARG A 201 -0.89 -1.79 2.86
N ALA A 202 -2.19 -2.01 2.88
CA ALA A 202 -2.81 -3.24 3.34
C ALA A 202 -3.62 -3.85 2.20
N LEU A 203 -3.27 -5.07 1.81
CA LEU A 203 -3.91 -5.80 0.72
C LEU A 203 -4.69 -6.97 1.30
N ASP A 204 -6.01 -6.99 1.07
CA ASP A 204 -6.85 -8.07 1.58
C ASP A 204 -7.05 -9.14 0.52
N PHE A 205 -7.03 -10.37 1.01
CA PHE A 205 -7.30 -11.57 0.26
C PHE A 205 -8.44 -12.34 0.94
N ILE A 206 -9.49 -12.62 0.20
CA ILE A 206 -10.60 -13.43 0.70
C ILE A 206 -10.18 -14.90 0.64
N ARG A 207 -10.22 -15.53 1.80
CA ARG A 207 -9.94 -16.96 1.96
C ARG A 207 -11.24 -17.74 2.08
N LEU A 208 -11.50 -18.60 1.12
CA LEU A 208 -12.65 -19.50 1.14
C LEU A 208 -12.17 -20.94 0.93
N TYR A 209 -12.16 -21.73 1.99
CA TYR A 209 -11.56 -23.10 1.98
C TYR A 209 -10.11 -23.04 1.50
N ASP A 210 -9.81 -23.69 0.38
CA ASP A 210 -8.46 -23.76 -0.22
C ASP A 210 -8.22 -22.66 -1.27
N ARG A 211 -9.22 -21.80 -1.53
CA ARG A 211 -9.11 -20.72 -2.52
C ARG A 211 -8.83 -19.39 -1.83
N ILE A 212 -7.90 -18.66 -2.43
CA ILE A 212 -7.56 -17.31 -2.03
C ILE A 212 -7.77 -16.42 -3.25
N THR A 213 -8.62 -15.41 -3.10
CA THR A 213 -8.90 -14.42 -4.15
C THR A 213 -8.41 -13.05 -3.70
N SER A 214 -7.61 -12.39 -4.54
CA SER A 214 -7.20 -11.02 -4.29
C SER A 214 -8.37 -10.06 -4.47
N GLN A 215 -8.29 -8.91 -3.81
CA GLN A 215 -9.09 -7.77 -4.20
C GLN A 215 -8.81 -7.39 -5.65
N ALA A 216 -9.81 -6.84 -6.26
CA ALA A 216 -9.83 -6.57 -7.68
C ALA A 216 -8.76 -5.55 -8.18
N ASP A 217 -8.19 -4.73 -7.32
CA ASP A 217 -7.11 -3.77 -7.60
C ASP A 217 -5.70 -4.33 -7.35
N ASN A 218 -5.62 -5.52 -6.74
CA ASN A 218 -4.35 -6.17 -6.45
C ASN A 218 -4.11 -7.33 -7.41
N LEU A 219 -3.18 -7.16 -8.34
CA LEU A 219 -2.77 -8.18 -9.30
C LEU A 219 -1.80 -9.22 -8.71
N GLY A 220 -1.37 -9.03 -7.45
CA GLY A 220 -0.53 -9.99 -6.75
C GLY A 220 -1.31 -11.23 -6.31
N ARG A 221 -0.63 -12.35 -6.25
CA ARG A 221 -1.19 -13.65 -5.86
C ARG A 221 -0.66 -14.07 -4.50
N LEU A 222 -1.57 -14.36 -3.58
CA LEU A 222 -1.25 -14.99 -2.30
C LEU A 222 -1.67 -16.45 -2.33
N GLU A 223 -0.81 -17.35 -1.89
CA GLU A 223 -1.09 -18.77 -1.77
C GLU A 223 -0.51 -19.35 -0.48
N LYS A 224 -1.15 -20.40 0.03
CA LYS A 224 -0.59 -21.19 1.13
C LYS A 224 0.38 -22.21 0.55
N ILE A 225 1.57 -22.32 1.16
CA ILE A 225 2.63 -23.28 0.82
C ILE A 225 2.94 -24.16 2.04
N ASP A 226 3.75 -25.19 1.87
CA ASP A 226 4.25 -25.98 3.00
C ASP A 226 5.05 -25.08 3.96
N GLY A 227 4.64 -25.08 5.24
CA GLY A 227 5.27 -24.31 6.29
C GLY A 227 4.99 -22.81 6.27
N GLY A 228 4.03 -22.31 5.46
CA GLY A 228 3.72 -20.89 5.47
C GLY A 228 2.91 -20.37 4.30
N TRP A 229 3.27 -19.18 3.82
CA TRP A 229 2.53 -18.44 2.80
C TRP A 229 3.49 -17.82 1.79
N ARG A 230 3.03 -17.64 0.57
CA ARG A 230 3.76 -16.97 -0.51
C ARG A 230 2.91 -15.90 -1.16
N TYR A 231 3.49 -14.73 -1.34
CA TYR A 231 2.92 -13.65 -2.14
C TYR A 231 3.84 -13.36 -3.33
N ASP A 232 3.28 -13.47 -4.54
CA ASP A 232 3.94 -13.12 -5.79
C ASP A 232 3.33 -11.84 -6.36
N GLU A 233 4.16 -10.84 -6.59
CA GLU A 233 3.77 -9.57 -7.21
C GLU A 233 4.03 -9.61 -8.73
N PRO A 234 3.20 -8.94 -9.56
CA PRO A 234 3.45 -8.84 -11.01
C PRO A 234 4.83 -8.31 -11.39
N SER A 235 5.41 -7.45 -10.55
CA SER A 235 6.79 -6.92 -10.68
C SER A 235 7.88 -7.99 -10.57
N GLY A 236 7.53 -9.23 -10.18
CA GLY A 236 8.48 -10.31 -9.91
C GLY A 236 9.03 -10.34 -8.48
N LEU A 237 8.58 -9.44 -7.61
CA LEU A 237 8.85 -9.54 -6.18
C LEU A 237 8.06 -10.71 -5.59
N ARG A 238 8.75 -11.57 -4.80
CA ARG A 238 8.14 -12.63 -4.02
C ARG A 238 8.46 -12.44 -2.54
N LEU A 239 7.44 -12.63 -1.71
CA LEU A 239 7.54 -12.60 -0.25
C LEU A 239 7.06 -13.96 0.27
N ASP A 240 7.90 -14.67 1.00
CA ASP A 240 7.55 -15.89 1.71
C ASP A 240 7.42 -15.60 3.22
N PHE A 241 6.34 -16.10 3.82
CA PHE A 241 6.01 -15.89 5.23
C PHE A 241 5.90 -17.24 5.92
N ASP A 242 6.18 -17.29 7.22
CA ASP A 242 5.92 -18.45 8.05
C ASP A 242 4.42 -18.66 8.31
N GLU A 243 4.08 -19.71 9.07
CA GLU A 243 2.68 -20.02 9.42
C GLU A 243 2.02 -18.93 10.28
N ALA A 244 2.80 -18.14 11.02
CA ALA A 244 2.31 -17.02 11.83
C ALA A 244 2.15 -15.73 11.02
N GLY A 245 2.60 -15.70 9.77
CA GLY A 245 2.52 -14.55 8.88
C GLY A 245 3.72 -13.61 8.96
N ALA A 246 4.82 -14.00 9.61
CA ALA A 246 6.05 -13.21 9.64
C ALA A 246 6.89 -13.44 8.38
N LEU A 247 7.46 -12.39 7.79
CA LEU A 247 8.32 -12.47 6.60
C LEU A 247 9.58 -13.28 6.90
N VAL A 248 9.85 -14.31 6.11
CA VAL A 248 11.03 -15.18 6.24
C VAL A 248 11.98 -15.13 5.04
N GLU A 249 11.44 -14.87 3.85
CA GLU A 249 12.25 -14.74 2.63
C GLU A 249 11.68 -13.66 1.72
N LEU A 250 12.55 -12.88 1.10
CA LEU A 250 12.23 -11.91 0.05
C LEU A 250 13.09 -12.24 -1.16
N VAL A 251 12.46 -12.36 -2.34
CA VAL A 251 13.13 -12.70 -3.59
C VAL A 251 12.76 -11.68 -4.66
N GLN A 252 13.75 -11.15 -5.34
CA GLN A 252 13.56 -10.32 -6.53
C GLN A 252 14.63 -10.64 -7.57
N ALA A 253 14.21 -11.02 -8.74
CA ALA A 253 15.09 -11.56 -9.77
C ALA A 253 15.92 -12.74 -9.19
N SER A 254 17.24 -12.63 -9.24
CA SER A 254 18.17 -13.64 -8.73
C SER A 254 18.63 -13.40 -7.29
N GLU A 255 18.21 -12.31 -6.68
CA GLU A 255 18.57 -12.00 -5.30
C GLU A 255 17.55 -12.53 -4.31
N LYS A 256 18.06 -12.97 -3.17
CA LYS A 256 17.29 -13.57 -2.10
C LYS A 256 17.79 -13.11 -0.75
N LEU A 257 16.91 -12.54 0.05
CA LEU A 257 17.13 -12.26 1.46
C LEU A 257 16.43 -13.29 2.31
N ARG A 258 17.11 -13.80 3.34
CA ARG A 258 16.52 -14.65 4.38
C ARG A 258 16.56 -13.93 5.72
N LEU A 259 15.45 -14.02 6.45
CA LEU A 259 15.25 -13.40 7.74
C LEU A 259 15.13 -14.53 8.79
N ALA A 260 16.06 -14.57 9.73
CA ALA A 260 16.03 -15.48 10.88
C ALA A 260 15.77 -14.69 12.16
N ARG A 261 14.72 -15.07 12.91
CA ARG A 261 14.33 -14.42 14.18
C ARG A 261 14.80 -15.25 15.36
N GLU A 262 15.62 -14.65 16.21
CA GLU A 262 16.13 -15.29 17.42
C GLU A 262 16.41 -14.24 18.50
N GLY A 263 15.96 -14.48 19.74
CA GLY A 263 16.26 -13.64 20.89
C GLY A 263 15.83 -12.18 20.75
N GLY A 264 14.71 -11.90 20.05
CA GLY A 264 14.23 -10.53 19.80
C GLY A 264 15.00 -9.76 18.72
N GLN A 265 15.87 -10.44 17.99
CA GLN A 265 16.59 -9.89 16.85
C GLN A 265 16.21 -10.60 15.55
N VAL A 266 16.27 -9.87 14.45
CA VAL A 266 16.12 -10.38 13.09
C VAL A 266 17.47 -10.29 12.40
N ARG A 267 18.03 -11.43 12.03
CA ARG A 267 19.25 -11.51 11.22
C ARG A 267 18.86 -11.63 9.75
N VAL A 268 19.46 -10.80 8.91
CA VAL A 268 19.25 -10.80 7.46
C VAL A 268 20.51 -11.28 6.75
N SER A 269 20.35 -12.26 5.87
CA SER A 269 21.43 -12.81 5.04
C SER A 269 21.03 -12.76 3.56
N HIS A 270 22.03 -12.69 2.69
CA HIS A 270 21.88 -12.62 1.23
C HIS A 270 22.46 -13.89 0.57
N ASN A 271 21.81 -14.39 -0.51
CA ASN A 271 22.23 -15.65 -1.15
C ASN A 271 23.58 -15.59 -1.86
N ARG A 272 24.01 -14.42 -2.32
CA ARG A 272 25.23 -14.24 -3.11
C ARG A 272 26.34 -13.46 -2.39
N TYR A 273 26.01 -12.82 -1.29
CA TYR A 273 26.95 -11.97 -0.55
C TYR A 273 27.02 -12.44 0.91
N PRO A 274 28.22 -12.71 1.43
CA PRO A 274 28.37 -13.28 2.78
C PRO A 274 28.10 -12.28 3.90
N GLY A 275 27.96 -10.98 3.59
CA GLY A 275 27.62 -9.97 4.57
C GLY A 275 26.21 -10.15 5.12
N THR A 276 26.07 -9.89 6.40
CA THR A 276 24.79 -9.92 7.11
C THR A 276 24.63 -8.64 7.92
N PHE A 277 23.37 -8.29 8.20
CA PHE A 277 23.06 -7.33 9.23
C PHE A 277 21.97 -7.88 10.16
N SER A 278 21.78 -7.27 11.31
CA SER A 278 20.69 -7.61 12.21
C SER A 278 20.00 -6.36 12.71
N PHE A 279 18.71 -6.50 13.02
CA PHE A 279 17.92 -5.43 13.62
C PHE A 279 17.00 -5.98 14.70
N ALA A 280 16.54 -5.09 15.58
CA ALA A 280 15.44 -5.32 16.51
C ALA A 280 14.30 -4.36 16.17
N GLU A 281 13.08 -4.80 16.35
CA GLU A 281 11.86 -4.04 16.10
C GLU A 281 10.85 -4.21 17.26
N ASP A 282 9.93 -3.27 17.39
CA ASP A 282 8.80 -3.39 18.34
C ASP A 282 7.62 -4.18 17.72
N ASP A 283 6.54 -4.35 18.47
CA ASP A 283 5.33 -5.06 18.05
C ASP A 283 4.60 -4.37 16.86
N ARG A 284 4.94 -3.11 16.59
CA ARG A 284 4.42 -2.33 15.45
C ARG A 284 5.36 -2.35 14.23
N GLN A 285 6.43 -3.17 14.28
CA GLN A 285 7.53 -3.27 13.31
C GLN A 285 8.29 -1.94 13.14
N GLN A 286 8.36 -1.11 14.20
CA GLN A 286 9.23 0.04 14.21
C GLN A 286 10.64 -0.39 14.64
N PRO A 287 11.70 -0.01 13.92
CA PRO A 287 13.05 -0.44 14.25
C PRO A 287 13.51 0.20 15.57
N LEU A 288 14.14 -0.60 16.42
CA LEU A 288 14.74 -0.16 17.69
C LEU A 288 16.26 -0.06 17.58
N ARG A 289 16.88 -0.97 16.84
CA ARG A 289 18.33 -1.04 16.63
C ARG A 289 18.66 -1.72 15.30
N LEU A 290 19.70 -1.24 14.64
CA LEU A 290 20.30 -1.88 13.47
C LEU A 290 21.80 -2.05 13.72
N THR A 291 22.34 -3.22 13.39
CA THR A 291 23.77 -3.53 13.46
C THR A 291 24.23 -4.19 12.17
N ALA A 292 25.22 -3.62 11.52
CA ALA A 292 25.88 -4.14 10.33
C ALA A 292 27.39 -3.99 10.47
N PRO A 293 28.23 -4.63 9.63
CA PRO A 293 29.66 -4.47 9.69
C PRO A 293 30.06 -2.99 9.66
N GLY A 294 30.74 -2.52 10.71
CA GLY A 294 31.19 -1.14 10.85
C GLY A 294 30.05 -0.11 11.07
N LEU A 295 28.86 -0.55 11.37
CA LEU A 295 27.70 0.34 11.54
C LEU A 295 26.80 -0.12 12.70
N ALA A 296 26.47 0.81 13.59
CA ALA A 296 25.43 0.66 14.59
C ALA A 296 24.47 1.86 14.50
N VAL A 297 23.16 1.58 14.51
CA VAL A 297 22.12 2.61 14.51
C VAL A 297 21.17 2.33 15.66
N LEU A 298 20.85 3.37 16.43
CA LEU A 298 19.90 3.34 17.52
C LEU A 298 18.74 4.29 17.21
N TYR A 299 17.51 3.79 17.34
CA TYR A 299 16.28 4.53 17.11
C TYR A 299 15.62 4.83 18.46
N ASN A 300 15.46 6.10 18.77
CA ASN A 300 14.88 6.55 20.02
C ASN A 300 13.46 7.04 19.80
N TYR A 301 12.52 6.50 20.57
CA TYR A 301 11.11 6.84 20.51
C TYR A 301 10.67 7.52 21.80
N GLU A 302 9.75 8.49 21.68
CA GLU A 302 9.07 9.14 22.78
C GLU A 302 7.57 9.21 22.45
N GLY A 303 6.71 8.74 23.36
CA GLY A 303 5.27 8.64 23.10
C GLY A 303 4.90 7.79 21.88
N GLY A 304 5.77 6.85 21.45
CA GLY A 304 5.59 6.03 20.26
C GLY A 304 6.05 6.68 18.95
N HIS A 305 6.66 7.89 19.00
CA HIS A 305 7.17 8.62 17.85
C HIS A 305 8.69 8.58 17.80
N LEU A 306 9.27 8.34 16.63
CA LEU A 306 10.71 8.36 16.42
C LEU A 306 11.21 9.81 16.53
N ILE A 307 11.91 10.15 17.62
CA ILE A 307 12.43 11.49 17.84
C ILE A 307 13.89 11.65 17.44
N ARG A 308 14.65 10.54 17.42
CA ARG A 308 16.10 10.61 17.19
C ARG A 308 16.61 9.31 16.58
N VAL A 309 17.51 9.44 15.60
CA VAL A 309 18.32 8.35 15.07
C VAL A 309 19.79 8.68 15.33
N ALA A 310 20.43 7.87 16.17
CA ALA A 310 21.85 7.98 16.45
C ALA A 310 22.59 6.90 15.67
N ARG A 311 23.60 7.29 14.91
CA ARG A 311 24.39 6.44 14.02
C ARG A 311 25.86 6.48 14.41
N ASP A 312 26.49 5.32 14.53
CA ASP A 312 27.94 5.17 14.61
C ASP A 312 28.41 4.39 13.40
N ALA A 313 29.17 5.03 12.54
CA ALA A 313 29.76 4.43 11.35
C ALA A 313 31.27 4.41 11.50
N ALA A 314 31.84 3.25 11.87
CA ALA A 314 33.31 3.05 12.10
C ALA A 314 33.90 4.08 13.08
N GLY A 315 33.20 4.40 14.16
CA GLY A 315 33.64 5.36 15.18
C GLY A 315 33.31 6.83 14.88
N GLN A 316 32.58 7.08 13.76
CA GLN A 316 32.07 8.41 13.44
C GLN A 316 30.61 8.50 13.84
N ALA A 317 30.32 9.21 14.93
CA ALA A 317 28.98 9.41 15.43
C ALA A 317 28.26 10.52 14.65
N SER A 318 27.01 10.30 14.35
CA SER A 318 26.11 11.30 13.78
C SER A 318 24.70 11.13 14.34
N GLU A 319 23.90 12.18 14.26
CA GLU A 319 22.55 12.21 14.82
C GLU A 319 21.60 12.94 13.91
N GLN A 320 20.37 12.45 13.79
CA GLN A 320 19.27 13.08 13.10
C GLN A 320 18.05 13.15 14.03
N ARG A 321 17.33 14.27 14.02
CA ARG A 321 16.17 14.50 14.89
C ARG A 321 14.91 14.71 14.08
N TYR A 322 13.80 14.22 14.63
CA TYR A 322 12.47 14.23 14.02
C TYR A 322 11.54 15.05 14.92
N HIS A 323 10.74 15.91 14.31
CA HIS A 323 9.88 16.84 15.02
C HIS A 323 8.41 16.54 14.76
N TYR A 324 7.60 16.60 15.82
CA TYR A 324 6.16 16.34 15.83
C TYR A 324 5.47 17.46 16.58
N GLU A 325 5.30 18.60 15.92
CA GLU A 325 4.94 19.89 16.55
C GLU A 325 3.51 20.31 16.22
N ASP A 326 2.70 19.47 15.52
CA ASP A 326 1.28 19.78 15.29
C ASP A 326 0.49 19.52 16.58
N PRO A 327 -0.07 20.56 17.23
CA PRO A 327 -0.76 20.41 18.51
C PRO A 327 -2.06 19.61 18.41
N ARG A 328 -2.62 19.48 17.20
CA ARG A 328 -3.88 18.74 16.94
C ARG A 328 -3.63 17.25 16.77
N ASN A 329 -2.45 16.89 16.25
CA ASN A 329 -2.09 15.50 16.02
C ASN A 329 -0.58 15.29 16.20
N PRO A 330 -0.14 14.85 17.37
CA PRO A 330 1.28 14.66 17.68
C PRO A 330 1.97 13.53 16.91
N ARG A 331 1.23 12.78 16.09
CA ARG A 331 1.80 11.72 15.24
C ARG A 331 2.33 12.26 13.91
N LEU A 332 2.03 13.52 13.56
CA LEU A 332 2.40 14.10 12.28
C LEU A 332 3.84 14.62 12.31
N LEU A 333 4.68 14.07 11.44
CA LEU A 333 6.06 14.52 11.25
C LEU A 333 6.07 15.93 10.65
N THR A 334 6.52 16.91 11.41
CA THR A 334 6.54 18.32 11.01
C THR A 334 7.91 18.79 10.54
N GLY A 335 8.96 18.06 10.84
CA GLY A 335 10.31 18.42 10.37
C GLY A 335 11.38 17.41 10.69
N ILE A 336 12.51 17.56 10.01
CA ILE A 336 13.73 16.76 10.23
C ILE A 336 14.91 17.72 10.34
N THR A 337 15.73 17.53 11.39
CA THR A 337 17.00 18.20 11.60
C THR A 337 18.15 17.24 11.34
N ASP A 338 19.07 17.62 10.48
CA ASP A 338 20.22 16.81 10.08
C ASP A 338 21.34 16.80 11.14
N ASN A 339 22.41 16.05 10.86
CA ASN A 339 23.58 15.92 11.74
C ASN A 339 24.40 17.21 11.92
N ARG A 340 24.13 18.25 11.13
CA ARG A 340 24.72 19.58 11.27
C ARG A 340 23.88 20.51 12.15
N GLY A 341 22.73 20.04 12.66
CA GLY A 341 21.78 20.82 13.43
C GLY A 341 20.88 21.72 12.56
N VAL A 342 20.86 21.50 11.24
CA VAL A 342 20.01 22.27 10.31
C VAL A 342 18.69 21.53 10.11
N ARG A 343 17.57 22.23 10.33
CA ARG A 343 16.24 21.73 9.97
C ARG A 343 16.12 21.80 8.46
N PHE A 344 16.43 20.67 7.79
CA PHE A 344 16.49 20.65 6.33
C PHE A 344 15.16 20.37 5.64
N ALA A 345 14.14 19.90 6.39
CA ALA A 345 12.81 19.61 5.86
C ALA A 345 11.74 20.05 6.86
N THR A 346 10.64 20.64 6.35
CA THR A 346 9.49 21.07 7.15
C THR A 346 8.19 20.76 6.41
N TRP A 347 7.17 20.28 7.15
CA TRP A 347 5.83 20.00 6.65
C TRP A 347 4.78 20.65 7.53
N ARG A 348 3.65 21.02 6.92
CA ARG A 348 2.46 21.53 7.61
C ARG A 348 1.25 20.73 7.20
N TYR A 349 0.26 20.66 8.09
CA TYR A 349 -0.94 19.86 7.92
C TYR A 349 -2.20 20.69 8.15
N ASP A 350 -3.29 20.28 7.51
CA ASP A 350 -4.62 20.85 7.75
C ASP A 350 -5.30 20.19 8.97
N GLU A 351 -6.54 20.63 9.25
CA GLU A 351 -7.34 20.11 10.38
C GLU A 351 -7.70 18.62 10.24
N LYS A 352 -7.66 18.09 9.02
CA LYS A 352 -7.89 16.65 8.73
C LYS A 352 -6.60 15.83 8.77
N GLY A 353 -5.47 16.41 9.14
CA GLY A 353 -4.16 15.75 9.18
C GLY A 353 -3.54 15.49 7.80
N ARG A 354 -4.04 16.14 6.75
CA ARG A 354 -3.46 16.06 5.39
C ARG A 354 -2.33 17.07 5.26
N ALA A 355 -1.20 16.64 4.71
CA ALA A 355 -0.09 17.54 4.45
C ALA A 355 -0.46 18.59 3.40
N VAL A 356 -0.31 19.86 3.73
CA VAL A 356 -0.63 21.02 2.88
C VAL A 356 0.59 21.77 2.40
N SER A 357 1.76 21.49 2.94
CA SER A 357 3.01 22.04 2.40
C SER A 357 4.22 21.22 2.78
N SER A 358 5.24 21.28 1.93
CA SER A 358 6.60 20.83 2.23
C SER A 358 7.60 21.90 1.78
N GLU A 359 8.70 22.02 2.50
CA GLU A 359 9.81 22.90 2.12
C GLU A 359 11.14 22.38 2.67
N HIS A 360 12.23 22.62 1.97
CA HIS A 360 13.58 22.43 2.46
C HIS A 360 14.07 23.66 3.25
N ALA A 361 15.29 23.59 3.79
CA ALA A 361 15.88 24.67 4.58
C ALA A 361 15.77 26.01 3.85
N ASN A 362 15.41 27.06 4.61
CA ASN A 362 15.20 28.42 4.10
C ASN A 362 14.06 28.55 3.07
N GLY A 363 13.09 27.64 3.05
CA GLY A 363 11.95 27.69 2.13
C GLY A 363 12.24 27.23 0.71
N ALA A 364 13.41 26.60 0.47
CA ALA A 364 13.74 26.07 -0.83
C ALA A 364 12.79 24.93 -1.24
N GLU A 365 12.53 24.82 -2.55
CA GLU A 365 11.66 23.79 -3.15
C GLU A 365 10.28 23.71 -2.49
N LYS A 366 9.75 24.84 -2.05
CA LYS A 366 8.46 24.89 -1.38
C LYS A 366 7.34 24.48 -2.31
N VAL A 367 6.56 23.50 -1.86
CA VAL A 367 5.33 23.08 -2.52
C VAL A 367 4.17 23.25 -1.54
N SER A 368 3.04 23.76 -2.04
CA SER A 368 1.82 23.92 -1.26
C SER A 368 0.67 23.19 -1.96
N LEU A 369 -0.22 22.58 -1.17
CA LEU A 369 -1.37 21.82 -1.65
C LEU A 369 -2.67 22.42 -1.09
N ALA A 370 -3.67 22.55 -1.95
CA ALA A 370 -5.04 22.89 -1.58
C ALA A 370 -5.97 21.75 -2.03
N TYR A 371 -6.68 21.17 -1.06
CA TYR A 371 -7.66 20.10 -1.31
C TYR A 371 -9.02 20.75 -1.54
N ASN A 372 -9.48 20.75 -2.79
CA ASN A 372 -10.65 21.47 -3.22
C ASN A 372 -11.94 20.73 -2.84
N PHE A 373 -13.06 21.47 -2.76
CA PHE A 373 -14.37 20.92 -2.40
C PHE A 373 -14.90 19.90 -3.44
N ASP A 374 -14.50 20.02 -4.71
CA ASP A 374 -14.86 19.11 -5.81
C ASP A 374 -14.02 17.81 -5.81
N GLY A 375 -13.18 17.61 -4.78
CA GLY A 375 -12.32 16.44 -4.63
C GLY A 375 -11.01 16.50 -5.42
N SER A 376 -10.77 17.58 -6.19
CA SER A 376 -9.49 17.83 -6.85
C SER A 376 -8.45 18.37 -5.87
N THR A 377 -7.17 18.36 -6.26
CA THR A 377 -6.07 18.98 -5.49
C THR A 377 -5.31 19.95 -6.36
N THR A 378 -5.15 21.18 -5.88
CA THR A 378 -4.29 22.18 -6.52
C THR A 378 -2.91 22.16 -5.85
N VAL A 379 -1.88 21.96 -6.64
CA VAL A 379 -0.47 21.99 -6.22
C VAL A 379 0.16 23.28 -6.73
N THR A 380 0.78 24.04 -5.82
CA THR A 380 1.53 25.25 -6.13
C THR A 380 3.02 24.98 -5.89
N ASN A 381 3.84 25.15 -6.90
CA ASN A 381 5.30 24.96 -6.80
C ASN A 381 6.00 26.20 -6.21
N GLU A 382 7.32 26.14 -6.01
CA GLU A 382 8.14 27.21 -5.44
C GLU A 382 8.10 28.52 -6.25
N TYR A 383 7.76 28.48 -7.54
CA TYR A 383 7.64 29.65 -8.42
C TYR A 383 6.22 30.21 -8.46
N GLY A 384 5.31 29.71 -7.61
CA GLY A 384 3.90 30.13 -7.57
C GLY A 384 3.04 29.57 -8.71
N LYS A 385 3.56 28.68 -9.55
CA LYS A 385 2.78 28.03 -10.61
C LYS A 385 1.88 26.96 -10.03
N GLN A 386 0.65 26.89 -10.53
CA GLN A 386 -0.39 25.98 -10.08
C GLN A 386 -0.72 24.94 -11.11
N ALA A 387 -0.98 23.72 -10.64
CA ALA A 387 -1.57 22.63 -11.41
C ALA A 387 -2.67 21.98 -10.56
N THR A 388 -3.84 21.78 -11.16
CA THR A 388 -4.98 21.12 -10.51
C THR A 388 -5.08 19.67 -11.02
N TYR A 389 -5.09 18.74 -10.08
CA TYR A 389 -5.17 17.32 -10.32
C TYR A 389 -6.58 16.83 -10.03
N ARG A 390 -7.22 16.19 -11.01
CA ARG A 390 -8.54 15.59 -10.87
C ARG A 390 -8.42 14.08 -10.77
N PHE A 391 -9.27 13.48 -9.93
CA PHE A 391 -9.20 12.06 -9.62
C PHE A 391 -10.51 11.35 -9.94
N GLN A 392 -10.37 10.07 -10.28
CA GLN A 392 -11.47 9.09 -10.30
C GLN A 392 -11.09 7.96 -9.34
N VAL A 393 -12.08 7.46 -8.59
CA VAL A 393 -11.89 6.26 -7.78
C VAL A 393 -12.14 5.04 -8.66
N ILE A 394 -11.15 4.18 -8.78
CA ILE A 394 -11.23 2.90 -9.49
C ILE A 394 -10.83 1.83 -8.47
N ARG A 395 -11.74 0.91 -8.17
CA ARG A 395 -11.53 -0.19 -7.21
C ARG A 395 -11.01 0.28 -5.84
N GLY A 396 -11.49 1.41 -5.35
CA GLY A 396 -11.13 1.98 -4.05
C GLY A 396 -9.87 2.85 -4.04
N SER A 397 -9.15 2.94 -5.16
CA SER A 397 -7.95 3.77 -5.27
C SER A 397 -8.20 4.99 -6.14
N LYS A 398 -7.66 6.16 -5.75
CA LYS A 398 -7.74 7.39 -6.54
C LYS A 398 -6.69 7.37 -7.65
N HIS A 399 -7.15 7.53 -8.89
CA HIS A 399 -6.31 7.65 -10.08
C HIS A 399 -6.44 9.03 -10.69
N ILE A 400 -5.34 9.63 -11.14
CA ILE A 400 -5.35 10.95 -11.81
C ILE A 400 -5.99 10.79 -13.19
N VAL A 401 -7.11 11.48 -13.43
CA VAL A 401 -7.78 11.49 -14.74
C VAL A 401 -7.50 12.76 -15.55
N ALA A 402 -7.12 13.85 -14.88
CA ALA A 402 -6.69 15.07 -15.55
C ALA A 402 -5.69 15.85 -14.70
N ILE A 403 -4.78 16.51 -15.37
CA ILE A 403 -3.88 17.54 -14.84
C ILE A 403 -4.16 18.82 -15.62
N GLU A 404 -4.55 19.88 -14.91
CA GLU A 404 -4.86 21.20 -15.48
C GLU A 404 -3.89 22.23 -14.89
N GLY A 405 -3.07 22.85 -15.72
CA GLY A 405 -2.11 23.84 -15.24
C GLY A 405 -1.18 24.36 -16.33
N GLN A 406 -0.35 25.33 -15.98
CA GLN A 406 0.64 25.85 -16.91
C GLN A 406 1.88 24.96 -16.94
N PRO A 407 2.44 24.67 -18.13
CA PRO A 407 3.72 23.97 -18.25
C PRO A 407 4.81 24.64 -17.43
N SER A 408 5.63 23.85 -16.74
CA SER A 408 6.86 24.33 -16.11
C SER A 408 8.06 23.61 -16.73
N PRO A 409 9.29 24.13 -16.61
CA PRO A 409 10.48 23.45 -17.10
C PRO A 409 10.63 22.03 -16.51
N ASN A 410 10.18 21.81 -15.29
CA ASN A 410 10.27 20.54 -14.57
C ASN A 410 9.02 19.66 -14.74
N CYS A 411 7.95 20.16 -15.36
CA CYS A 411 6.74 19.41 -15.65
C CYS A 411 6.13 19.84 -16.99
N PRO A 412 6.64 19.35 -18.13
CA PRO A 412 6.15 19.73 -19.45
C PRO A 412 4.78 19.11 -19.81
N SER A 413 4.24 18.23 -18.96
CA SER A 413 2.99 17.49 -19.20
C SER A 413 1.78 18.07 -18.43
N SER A 414 1.69 19.39 -18.25
CA SER A 414 0.46 20.04 -17.80
C SER A 414 -0.64 19.93 -18.86
N ASN A 415 -1.93 19.98 -18.43
CA ASN A 415 -3.11 19.74 -19.27
C ASN A 415 -3.14 18.36 -19.93
N SER A 416 -2.78 17.34 -19.18
CA SER A 416 -2.85 15.95 -19.62
C SER A 416 -4.13 15.28 -19.12
N THR A 417 -4.64 14.32 -19.91
CA THR A 417 -5.78 13.47 -19.48
C THR A 417 -5.40 11.99 -19.55
N PHE A 418 -6.04 11.20 -18.69
CA PHE A 418 -5.72 9.80 -18.49
C PHE A 418 -7.01 8.99 -18.40
N THR A 419 -7.01 7.78 -18.99
CA THR A 419 -8.06 6.80 -18.77
C THR A 419 -7.45 5.48 -18.35
N TYR A 420 -8.23 4.66 -17.65
CA TYR A 420 -7.79 3.41 -17.07
C TYR A 420 -8.70 2.26 -17.51
N ASP A 421 -8.18 1.05 -17.48
CA ASP A 421 -8.99 -0.16 -17.63
C ASP A 421 -9.74 -0.49 -16.31
N GLU A 422 -10.54 -1.55 -16.32
CA GLU A 422 -11.31 -2.00 -15.14
C GLU A 422 -10.43 -2.46 -13.98
N ARG A 423 -9.15 -2.74 -14.23
CA ARG A 423 -8.14 -3.15 -13.24
C ARG A 423 -7.39 -1.96 -12.65
N GLY A 424 -7.65 -0.73 -13.13
CA GLY A 424 -6.94 0.48 -12.74
C GLY A 424 -5.60 0.67 -13.47
N LEU A 425 -5.32 -0.10 -14.53
CA LEU A 425 -4.13 0.09 -15.36
C LEU A 425 -4.35 1.20 -16.38
N LEU A 426 -3.32 2.02 -16.63
CA LEU A 426 -3.39 3.16 -17.54
C LEU A 426 -3.70 2.69 -18.97
N LYS A 427 -4.87 3.09 -19.50
CA LYS A 427 -5.32 2.71 -20.84
C LYS A 427 -4.93 3.74 -21.91
N THR A 428 -5.08 5.01 -21.59
CA THR A 428 -4.68 6.08 -22.49
C THR A 428 -4.10 7.26 -21.73
N ARG A 429 -3.17 7.96 -22.38
CA ARG A 429 -2.65 9.26 -21.96
C ARG A 429 -2.72 10.22 -23.13
N ARG A 430 -3.27 11.40 -22.90
CA ARG A 430 -3.20 12.52 -23.85
C ARG A 430 -2.40 13.64 -23.22
N ASP A 431 -1.33 14.09 -23.89
CA ASP A 431 -0.48 15.17 -23.39
C ASP A 431 -1.08 16.56 -23.71
N ASN A 432 -0.41 17.63 -23.28
CA ASN A 432 -0.82 19.00 -23.48
C ASN A 432 -0.77 19.47 -24.96
N GLN A 433 -0.13 18.71 -25.85
CA GLN A 433 -0.12 18.95 -27.30
C GLN A 433 -1.21 18.16 -28.01
N GLY A 434 -1.96 17.34 -27.26
CA GLY A 434 -3.02 16.48 -27.79
C GLY A 434 -2.54 15.13 -28.31
N ASN A 435 -1.24 14.81 -28.21
CA ASN A 435 -0.73 13.51 -28.62
C ASN A 435 -1.32 12.39 -27.73
N LEU A 436 -1.84 11.37 -28.36
CA LEU A 436 -2.44 10.21 -27.71
C LEU A 436 -1.42 9.08 -27.61
N THR A 437 -1.23 8.54 -26.41
CA THR A 437 -0.55 7.26 -26.18
C THR A 437 -1.56 6.25 -25.65
N THR A 438 -1.56 5.04 -26.20
CA THR A 438 -2.42 3.93 -25.76
C THR A 438 -1.57 2.80 -25.20
N TYR A 439 -2.13 2.04 -24.26
CA TYR A 439 -1.46 0.96 -23.55
C TYR A 439 -2.35 -0.28 -23.49
N GLU A 440 -1.74 -1.46 -23.64
CA GLU A 440 -2.39 -2.75 -23.45
C GLU A 440 -1.55 -3.62 -22.50
N TYR A 441 -2.23 -4.47 -21.74
CA TYR A 441 -1.59 -5.26 -20.68
C TYR A 441 -2.04 -6.72 -20.77
N ASN A 442 -1.14 -7.63 -20.39
CA ASN A 442 -1.49 -9.02 -20.20
C ASN A 442 -2.29 -9.24 -18.89
N GLU A 443 -2.64 -10.50 -18.60
CA GLU A 443 -3.37 -10.86 -17.38
C GLU A 443 -2.60 -10.54 -16.09
N ARG A 444 -1.26 -10.52 -16.16
CA ARG A 444 -0.37 -10.16 -15.05
C ARG A 444 -0.24 -8.66 -14.83
N GLY A 445 -0.86 -7.81 -15.68
CA GLY A 445 -0.73 -6.35 -15.61
C GLY A 445 0.57 -5.81 -16.18
N LEU A 446 1.35 -6.61 -16.90
CA LEU A 446 2.55 -6.17 -17.58
C LEU A 446 2.19 -5.59 -18.96
N GLU A 447 2.75 -4.41 -19.30
CA GLU A 447 2.53 -3.72 -20.57
C GLU A 447 3.03 -4.60 -21.73
N ILE A 448 2.11 -4.98 -22.63
CA ILE A 448 2.45 -5.78 -23.82
C ILE A 448 2.46 -4.95 -25.10
N LEU A 449 1.76 -3.82 -25.11
CA LEU A 449 1.72 -2.93 -26.27
C LEU A 449 1.58 -1.48 -25.82
N ARG A 450 2.40 -0.61 -26.40
CA ARG A 450 2.28 0.83 -26.27
C ARG A 450 2.34 1.46 -27.64
N THR A 451 1.37 2.32 -27.99
CA THR A 451 1.38 3.11 -29.21
C THR A 451 1.45 4.59 -28.87
N GLU A 452 2.58 5.21 -29.15
CA GLU A 452 2.82 6.65 -29.02
C GLU A 452 2.30 7.38 -30.26
N ALA A 453 1.80 8.61 -30.11
CA ALA A 453 1.17 9.41 -31.17
C ALA A 453 0.08 8.63 -31.94
N ALA A 454 -0.71 7.81 -31.23
CA ALA A 454 -1.73 6.95 -31.81
C ALA A 454 -2.74 7.74 -32.67
N GLY A 455 -3.08 7.20 -33.84
CA GLY A 455 -3.99 7.84 -34.77
C GLY A 455 -3.33 8.92 -35.69
N THR A 456 -2.02 9.08 -35.65
CA THR A 456 -1.26 10.00 -36.52
C THR A 456 -0.31 9.25 -37.45
N ALA A 457 0.23 9.94 -38.44
CA ALA A 457 1.25 9.38 -39.33
C ALA A 457 2.58 9.09 -38.59
N GLN A 458 2.80 9.68 -37.43
CA GLN A 458 3.97 9.50 -36.57
C GLN A 458 3.77 8.41 -35.49
N ALA A 459 2.71 7.63 -35.61
CA ALA A 459 2.41 6.58 -34.64
C ALA A 459 3.58 5.58 -34.54
N ARG A 460 4.06 5.37 -33.34
CA ARG A 460 5.12 4.41 -33.01
C ARG A 460 4.59 3.38 -32.03
N THR A 461 4.69 2.12 -32.40
CA THR A 461 4.26 1.00 -31.57
C THR A 461 5.46 0.28 -30.99
N ILE A 462 5.39 -0.05 -29.71
CA ILE A 462 6.37 -0.81 -28.95
C ILE A 462 5.62 -2.02 -28.39
N ALA A 463 6.06 -3.23 -28.76
CA ALA A 463 5.50 -4.48 -28.25
C ALA A 463 6.51 -5.17 -27.34
N THR A 464 6.06 -5.74 -26.25
CA THR A 464 6.91 -6.42 -25.25
C THR A 464 6.37 -7.82 -24.97
N ASP A 465 7.21 -8.83 -25.20
CA ASP A 465 6.96 -10.19 -24.72
C ASP A 465 7.69 -10.41 -23.42
N TRP A 466 6.99 -11.00 -22.44
CA TRP A 466 7.48 -11.17 -21.08
C TRP A 466 7.84 -12.61 -20.76
N HIS A 467 8.86 -12.80 -19.93
CA HIS A 467 9.19 -14.10 -19.36
C HIS A 467 7.95 -14.68 -18.63
N PRO A 468 7.63 -16.00 -18.79
CA PRO A 468 6.39 -16.57 -18.26
C PRO A 468 6.16 -16.38 -16.75
N ARG A 469 7.24 -16.38 -15.97
CA ARG A 469 7.18 -16.29 -14.49
C ARG A 469 7.76 -15.01 -13.92
N LEU A 470 8.73 -14.38 -14.60
CA LEU A 470 9.43 -13.19 -14.13
C LEU A 470 8.92 -11.95 -14.88
N ALA A 471 9.02 -10.79 -14.26
CA ALA A 471 8.73 -9.50 -14.90
C ALA A 471 9.96 -9.02 -15.70
N LEU A 472 10.48 -9.89 -16.56
CA LEU A 472 11.63 -9.64 -17.42
C LEU A 472 11.19 -9.69 -18.88
N PRO A 473 11.47 -8.67 -19.72
CA PRO A 473 11.16 -8.71 -21.14
C PRO A 473 12.05 -9.75 -21.83
N VAL A 474 11.46 -10.62 -22.62
CA VAL A 474 12.22 -11.58 -23.46
C VAL A 474 12.35 -11.10 -24.90
N ARG A 475 11.42 -10.23 -25.33
CA ARG A 475 11.48 -9.56 -26.63
C ARG A 475 10.90 -8.17 -26.53
N LEU A 476 11.57 -7.22 -27.15
CA LEU A 476 11.08 -5.85 -27.36
C LEU A 476 11.07 -5.59 -28.84
N GLU A 477 9.93 -5.23 -29.39
CA GLU A 477 9.75 -4.93 -30.82
C GLU A 477 9.36 -3.47 -31.02
N GLU A 478 10.11 -2.79 -31.84
CA GLU A 478 9.88 -1.41 -32.27
C GLU A 478 9.95 -1.34 -33.81
N ALA A 479 9.50 -0.24 -34.40
CA ALA A 479 9.57 -0.06 -35.84
C ALA A 479 11.01 -0.25 -36.36
N GLY A 480 11.22 -1.27 -37.20
CA GLY A 480 12.52 -1.58 -37.81
C GLY A 480 13.55 -2.23 -36.85
N ARG A 481 13.17 -2.63 -35.64
CA ARG A 481 14.09 -3.22 -34.65
C ARG A 481 13.40 -4.22 -33.76
N SER A 482 14.00 -5.40 -33.57
CA SER A 482 13.61 -6.37 -32.55
C SER A 482 14.80 -6.69 -31.67
N THR A 483 14.63 -6.57 -30.35
CA THR A 483 15.66 -6.92 -29.36
C THR A 483 15.19 -8.13 -28.57
N HIS A 484 16.01 -9.18 -28.55
CA HIS A 484 15.75 -10.40 -27.78
C HIS A 484 16.69 -10.47 -26.58
N TYR A 485 16.16 -10.93 -25.44
CA TYR A 485 16.89 -11.05 -24.18
C TYR A 485 16.87 -12.49 -23.69
N TRP A 486 18.00 -12.98 -23.18
CA TRP A 486 18.12 -14.28 -22.54
C TRP A 486 18.51 -14.12 -21.10
N TYR A 487 17.94 -15.00 -20.26
CA TYR A 487 18.13 -15.02 -18.82
C TYR A 487 18.51 -16.44 -18.38
N ASP A 488 19.36 -16.54 -17.35
CA ASP A 488 19.62 -17.80 -16.66
C ASP A 488 18.42 -18.21 -15.78
N GLY A 489 18.53 -19.38 -15.11
CA GLY A 489 17.48 -19.89 -14.23
C GLY A 489 17.18 -18.99 -13.03
N ASP A 490 18.10 -18.12 -12.68
CA ASP A 490 17.99 -17.15 -11.60
C ASP A 490 17.46 -15.78 -12.05
N GLY A 491 17.24 -15.56 -13.35
CA GLY A 491 16.75 -14.32 -13.93
C GLY A 491 17.84 -13.26 -14.23
N ASN A 492 19.12 -13.63 -14.22
CA ASN A 492 20.19 -12.74 -14.68
C ASN A 492 20.22 -12.71 -16.19
N LYS A 493 20.34 -11.52 -16.76
CA LYS A 493 20.53 -11.37 -18.23
C LYS A 493 21.87 -11.97 -18.63
N VAL A 494 21.83 -13.00 -19.47
CA VAL A 494 23.02 -13.68 -20.00
C VAL A 494 23.34 -13.29 -21.44
N GLY A 495 22.42 -12.62 -22.13
CA GLY A 495 22.64 -12.16 -23.49
C GLY A 495 21.54 -11.29 -24.02
N GLU A 496 21.85 -10.59 -25.12
CA GLU A 496 20.88 -9.89 -25.96
C GLU A 496 21.29 -9.95 -27.42
N THR A 497 20.35 -9.93 -28.33
CA THR A 497 20.57 -9.78 -29.76
C THR A 497 19.60 -8.74 -30.32
N VAL A 498 20.14 -7.84 -31.13
CA VAL A 498 19.37 -6.82 -31.84
C VAL A 498 19.29 -7.23 -33.30
N ILE A 499 18.08 -7.33 -33.83
CA ILE A 499 17.79 -7.63 -35.22
C ILE A 499 17.16 -6.39 -35.81
N GLY A 500 17.80 -5.80 -36.83
CA GLY A 500 17.22 -4.73 -37.65
C GLY A 500 16.37 -5.38 -38.74
N ASN A 501 15.21 -4.79 -39.06
CA ASN A 501 14.37 -5.16 -40.18
C ASN A 501 14.82 -4.42 -41.44
#